data_03d1e07a068833f75b08b93321fb7973
#
_entry.id   03d1e07a068833f75b08b93321fb7973
#
_cell.length_a   1.000
_cell.length_b   1.000
_cell.length_c   1.000
_cell.angle_alpha   90.00
_cell.angle_beta   90.00
_cell.angle_gamma   90.00
#
_symmetry.space_group_name_H-M   'P 1'
#
loop_
_entity.id
_entity.type
_entity.pdbx_description
1 polymer ?
#
loop_
_entity_poly.entity_id
_entity_poly.type
_entity_poly.pdbx_seq_one_letter_code
_entity_poly.pdbx_strand_id
1 'polypeptide(L)'
;MRAIGVVGYKKTGKTTLVVALARELIERGYHVATVKHASGGLDLPGGDTAKHRTAVEQVGAVSPGESAIFFRGARSLEEILSHLNADFVLIEGFKEEKTFPRVVCLSGREEDKALFDGLVLGTVGQGSTPGIEVPVFDPERELGAIVDLVEEKAFKLPNLNCGGCGYETCYDLACAIVEGKRSAADCVSLHPSAEIRIDGALMAINPFIARIVAGTIEGMLSALKGFKQGTIEIKIG
;
A
#
# COMPACT_ATOMS: atom_id res chain seq x y z
N MET A 1 5.11 5.82 -3.81
CA MET A 1 3.81 5.59 -3.12
C MET A 1 4.08 5.10 -1.71
N ARG A 2 3.49 5.76 -0.70
CA ARG A 2 3.54 5.37 0.72
C ARG A 2 2.15 4.84 1.12
N ALA A 3 2.06 3.90 2.04
CA ALA A 3 0.78 3.34 2.47
C ALA A 3 0.66 3.34 4.00
N ILE A 4 -0.55 3.50 4.48
CA ILE A 4 -0.94 3.37 5.87
C ILE A 4 -2.25 2.58 5.97
N GLY A 5 -2.30 1.60 6.86
CA GLY A 5 -3.51 0.85 7.17
C GLY A 5 -4.35 1.55 8.23
N VAL A 6 -5.67 1.54 8.06
CA VAL A 6 -6.63 1.87 9.11
C VAL A 6 -7.41 0.60 9.43
N VAL A 7 -7.10 0.00 10.56
CA VAL A 7 -7.66 -1.28 10.96
C VAL A 7 -8.52 -1.15 12.22
N GLY A 8 -9.39 -2.11 12.44
CA GLY A 8 -10.31 -2.13 13.58
C GLY A 8 -11.48 -3.06 13.28
N TYR A 9 -12.32 -3.31 14.26
CA TYR A 9 -13.54 -4.12 14.08
C TYR A 9 -14.69 -3.31 13.44
N LYS A 10 -15.83 -3.93 13.18
CA LYS A 10 -16.99 -3.24 12.59
C LYS A 10 -17.45 -2.09 13.48
N LYS A 11 -17.82 -0.97 12.85
CA LYS A 11 -18.37 0.24 13.50
C LYS A 11 -17.40 0.96 14.46
N THR A 12 -16.10 0.87 14.25
CA THR A 12 -15.08 1.61 15.04
C THR A 12 -14.65 2.94 14.40
N GLY A 13 -15.36 3.45 13.40
CA GLY A 13 -15.04 4.75 12.77
C GLY A 13 -13.95 4.72 11.69
N LYS A 14 -13.47 3.54 11.26
CA LYS A 14 -12.42 3.43 10.23
C LYS A 14 -12.69 4.25 8.98
N THR A 15 -13.86 4.09 8.38
CA THR A 15 -14.21 4.79 7.13
C THR A 15 -14.24 6.30 7.34
N THR A 16 -14.75 6.78 8.47
CA THR A 16 -14.74 8.20 8.84
C THR A 16 -13.31 8.72 8.94
N LEU A 17 -12.44 7.99 9.62
CA LEU A 17 -11.03 8.34 9.75
C LEU A 17 -10.32 8.36 8.40
N VAL A 18 -10.49 7.33 7.57
CA VAL A 18 -9.89 7.27 6.23
C VAL A 18 -10.29 8.47 5.38
N VAL A 19 -11.58 8.83 5.38
CA VAL A 19 -12.07 9.99 4.62
C VAL A 19 -11.51 11.30 5.16
N ALA A 20 -11.41 11.44 6.49
CA ALA A 20 -10.84 12.64 7.11
C ALA A 20 -9.34 12.77 6.78
N LEU A 21 -8.57 11.69 6.93
CA LEU A 21 -7.14 11.66 6.58
C LEU A 21 -6.92 11.97 5.09
N ALA A 22 -7.75 11.40 4.20
CA ALA A 22 -7.64 11.65 2.77
C ALA A 22 -7.83 13.13 2.43
N ARG A 23 -8.84 13.77 3.01
CA ARG A 23 -9.12 15.20 2.80
C ARG A 23 -7.97 16.06 3.27
N GLU A 24 -7.50 15.86 4.48
CA GLU A 24 -6.40 16.62 5.05
C GLU A 24 -5.09 16.45 4.25
N LEU A 25 -4.75 15.24 3.83
CA LEU A 25 -3.59 14.99 2.96
C LEU A 25 -3.73 15.68 1.60
N ILE A 26 -4.94 15.70 1.02
CA ILE A 26 -5.22 16.43 -0.24
C ILE A 26 -5.06 17.93 -0.05
N GLU A 27 -5.55 18.49 1.06
CA GLU A 27 -5.39 19.90 1.41
C GLU A 27 -3.91 20.28 1.60
N ARG A 28 -3.06 19.34 2.06
CA ARG A 28 -1.60 19.47 2.11
C ARG A 28 -0.90 19.32 0.75
N GLY A 29 -1.65 19.05 -0.32
CA GLY A 29 -1.15 19.01 -1.70
C GLY A 29 -0.72 17.63 -2.20
N TYR A 30 -1.03 16.54 -1.49
CA TYR A 30 -0.70 15.18 -1.92
C TYR A 30 -1.78 14.57 -2.83
N HIS A 31 -1.35 13.73 -3.76
CA HIS A 31 -2.26 12.82 -4.45
C HIS A 31 -2.55 11.61 -3.55
N VAL A 32 -3.83 11.41 -3.24
CA VAL A 32 -4.26 10.36 -2.29
C VAL A 32 -5.20 9.38 -2.96
N ALA A 33 -4.95 8.10 -2.75
CA ALA A 33 -5.87 7.04 -3.11
C ALA A 33 -6.32 6.26 -1.85
N THR A 34 -7.45 5.59 -1.94
CA THR A 34 -7.93 4.71 -0.88
C THR A 34 -8.21 3.31 -1.40
N VAL A 35 -7.94 2.30 -0.59
CA VAL A 35 -8.31 0.91 -0.86
C VAL A 35 -9.08 0.37 0.32
N LYS A 36 -10.23 -0.26 0.07
CA LYS A 36 -11.09 -0.83 1.13
C LYS A 36 -11.25 -2.33 0.95
N HIS A 37 -11.01 -3.08 2.02
CA HIS A 37 -11.35 -4.49 2.09
C HIS A 37 -12.82 -4.67 2.48
N ALA A 38 -13.61 -5.21 1.59
CA ALA A 38 -15.02 -5.52 1.82
C ALA A 38 -15.22 -7.03 1.99
N SER A 39 -15.52 -7.47 3.21
CA SER A 39 -15.71 -8.91 3.52
C SER A 39 -17.03 -9.51 2.98
N GLY A 40 -17.98 -8.67 2.58
CA GLY A 40 -19.34 -9.10 2.15
C GLY A 40 -19.69 -8.73 0.72
N GLY A 41 -18.75 -8.23 -0.07
CA GLY A 41 -19.01 -7.69 -1.41
C GLY A 41 -18.89 -6.16 -1.46
N LEU A 42 -18.82 -5.62 -2.68
CA LEU A 42 -18.68 -4.17 -2.88
C LEU A 42 -20.02 -3.47 -2.70
N ASP A 43 -20.01 -2.33 -2.03
CA ASP A 43 -21.17 -1.46 -1.79
C ASP A 43 -21.55 -0.70 -3.08
N LEU A 44 -21.95 -1.43 -4.12
CA LEU A 44 -22.25 -0.86 -5.44
C LEU A 44 -23.76 -0.92 -5.71
N PRO A 45 -24.36 0.16 -6.25
CA PRO A 45 -25.74 0.14 -6.66
C PRO A 45 -25.97 -0.86 -7.79
N GLY A 46 -27.20 -1.38 -7.88
CA GLY A 46 -27.66 -2.16 -9.02
C GLY A 46 -27.79 -1.28 -10.29
N GLY A 47 -27.96 -1.90 -11.44
CA GLY A 47 -28.15 -1.20 -12.71
C GLY A 47 -27.61 -2.02 -13.88
N ASP A 48 -27.49 -1.39 -15.06
CA ASP A 48 -27.01 -2.10 -16.25
C ASP A 48 -25.56 -2.54 -16.12
N THR A 49 -24.70 -1.74 -15.49
CA THR A 49 -23.31 -2.13 -15.17
C THR A 49 -23.27 -3.41 -14.34
N ALA A 50 -24.20 -3.61 -13.41
CA ALA A 50 -24.29 -4.84 -12.64
C ALA A 50 -24.59 -6.07 -13.51
N LYS A 51 -25.46 -5.93 -14.54
CA LYS A 51 -25.74 -7.00 -15.50
C LYS A 51 -24.48 -7.36 -16.30
N HIS A 52 -23.73 -6.36 -16.78
CA HIS A 52 -22.45 -6.61 -17.47
C HIS A 52 -21.46 -7.38 -16.57
N ARG A 53 -21.35 -7.03 -15.30
CA ARG A 53 -20.46 -7.70 -14.33
C ARG A 53 -20.81 -9.19 -14.09
N THR A 54 -22.05 -9.61 -14.35
CA THR A 54 -22.41 -11.04 -14.28
C THR A 54 -22.04 -11.82 -15.53
N ALA A 55 -21.85 -11.14 -16.66
CA ALA A 55 -21.65 -11.78 -17.96
C ALA A 55 -20.17 -11.92 -18.35
N VAL A 56 -19.30 -11.01 -17.89
CA VAL A 56 -17.88 -10.96 -18.30
C VAL A 56 -16.94 -10.82 -17.11
N GLU A 57 -15.65 -11.05 -17.35
CA GLU A 57 -14.63 -10.98 -16.30
C GLU A 57 -14.17 -9.56 -15.99
N GLN A 58 -14.28 -8.66 -16.95
CA GLN A 58 -13.87 -7.25 -16.78
C GLN A 58 -14.92 -6.33 -17.38
N VAL A 59 -15.27 -5.27 -16.66
CA VAL A 59 -16.19 -4.23 -17.13
C VAL A 59 -15.57 -2.87 -16.92
N GLY A 60 -15.41 -2.10 -18.00
CA GLY A 60 -15.17 -0.67 -17.93
C GLY A 60 -16.49 0.10 -17.93
N ALA A 61 -16.66 1.03 -17.02
CA ALA A 61 -17.82 1.93 -16.97
C ALA A 61 -17.32 3.38 -16.94
N VAL A 62 -17.92 4.24 -17.76
CA VAL A 62 -17.55 5.65 -17.90
C VAL A 62 -18.80 6.49 -17.83
N SER A 63 -18.76 7.56 -17.03
CA SER A 63 -19.77 8.60 -16.96
C SER A 63 -19.13 9.99 -17.05
N PRO A 64 -19.88 11.08 -17.16
CA PRO A 64 -19.31 12.43 -17.18
C PRO A 64 -18.54 12.82 -15.91
N GLY A 65 -18.84 12.20 -14.77
CA GLY A 65 -18.25 12.56 -13.46
C GLY A 65 -17.30 11.51 -12.87
N GLU A 66 -17.37 10.25 -13.36
CA GLU A 66 -16.59 9.15 -12.81
C GLU A 66 -16.38 8.02 -13.82
N SER A 67 -15.33 7.24 -13.59
CA SER A 67 -15.08 6.02 -14.37
C SER A 67 -14.63 4.91 -13.42
N ALA A 68 -14.94 3.65 -13.78
CA ALA A 68 -14.57 2.49 -12.98
C ALA A 68 -14.15 1.32 -13.87
N ILE A 69 -13.26 0.50 -13.36
CA ILE A 69 -12.94 -0.82 -13.91
C ILE A 69 -13.28 -1.86 -12.84
N PHE A 70 -14.07 -2.85 -13.22
CA PHE A 70 -14.46 -3.95 -12.35
C PHE A 70 -13.82 -5.25 -12.85
N PHE A 71 -13.22 -5.97 -11.93
CA PHE A 71 -12.70 -7.31 -12.16
C PHE A 71 -13.58 -8.33 -11.45
N ARG A 72 -13.89 -9.44 -12.12
CA ARG A 72 -14.53 -10.58 -11.46
C ARG A 72 -13.46 -11.37 -10.70
N GLY A 73 -13.81 -11.83 -9.51
CA GLY A 73 -12.90 -12.56 -8.62
C GLY A 73 -12.02 -11.64 -7.76
N ALA A 74 -11.39 -12.26 -6.78
CA ALA A 74 -10.49 -11.57 -5.87
C ALA A 74 -9.18 -11.18 -6.57
N ARG A 75 -8.68 -10.01 -6.25
CA ARG A 75 -7.35 -9.53 -6.63
C ARG A 75 -6.52 -9.32 -5.39
N SER A 76 -5.21 -9.50 -5.49
CA SER A 76 -4.30 -9.17 -4.40
C SER A 76 -4.27 -7.66 -4.17
N LEU A 77 -3.85 -7.25 -2.97
CA LEU A 77 -3.66 -5.83 -2.68
C LEU A 77 -2.64 -5.21 -3.64
N GLU A 78 -1.55 -5.92 -3.92
CA GLU A 78 -0.48 -5.48 -4.83
C GLU A 78 -1.00 -5.23 -6.25
N GLU A 79 -1.86 -6.13 -6.79
CA GLU A 79 -2.50 -5.93 -8.09
C GLU A 79 -3.38 -4.67 -8.10
N ILE A 80 -4.17 -4.44 -7.05
CA ILE A 80 -5.00 -3.21 -6.96
C ILE A 80 -4.11 -1.97 -6.85
N LEU A 81 -3.06 -2.01 -6.01
CA LEU A 81 -2.13 -0.89 -5.85
C LEU A 81 -1.41 -0.53 -7.16
N SER A 82 -1.14 -1.50 -8.03
CA SER A 82 -0.48 -1.25 -9.32
C SER A 82 -1.31 -0.40 -10.30
N HIS A 83 -2.62 -0.30 -10.09
CA HIS A 83 -3.53 0.55 -10.87
C HIS A 83 -3.68 1.97 -10.28
N LEU A 84 -3.10 2.25 -9.12
CA LEU A 84 -3.22 3.53 -8.44
C LEU A 84 -1.96 4.39 -8.64
N ASN A 85 -2.16 5.67 -8.94
CA ASN A 85 -1.10 6.66 -9.02
C ASN A 85 -1.34 7.69 -7.91
N ALA A 86 -0.62 7.55 -6.80
CA ALA A 86 -0.78 8.39 -5.62
C ALA A 86 0.51 8.49 -4.81
N ASP A 87 0.67 9.58 -4.07
CA ASP A 87 1.75 9.76 -3.09
C ASP A 87 1.46 8.91 -1.85
N PHE A 88 0.20 8.92 -1.41
CA PHE A 88 -0.30 8.13 -0.28
C PHE A 88 -1.47 7.24 -0.67
N VAL A 89 -1.47 6.02 -0.12
CA VAL A 89 -2.63 5.12 -0.17
C VAL A 89 -3.09 4.82 1.25
N LEU A 90 -4.34 5.16 1.54
CA LEU A 90 -5.00 4.84 2.80
C LEU A 90 -5.76 3.52 2.64
N ILE A 91 -5.41 2.52 3.42
CA ILE A 91 -5.91 1.15 3.28
C ILE A 91 -6.86 0.82 4.44
N GLU A 92 -8.15 0.74 4.16
CA GLU A 92 -9.16 0.34 5.15
C GLU A 92 -9.26 -1.18 5.24
N GLY A 93 -9.01 -1.72 6.40
CA GLY A 93 -9.03 -3.18 6.63
C GLY A 93 -7.71 -3.85 6.31
N PHE A 94 -7.73 -5.00 5.62
CA PHE A 94 -6.51 -5.77 5.31
C PHE A 94 -5.64 -6.05 6.55
N LYS A 95 -6.23 -6.56 7.62
CA LYS A 95 -5.57 -6.83 8.91
C LYS A 95 -4.39 -7.79 8.80
N GLU A 96 -4.45 -8.70 7.81
CA GLU A 96 -3.43 -9.73 7.57
C GLU A 96 -2.23 -9.22 6.76
N GLU A 97 -2.35 -8.05 6.15
CA GLU A 97 -1.24 -7.47 5.40
C GLU A 97 -0.17 -6.91 6.34
N LYS A 98 1.09 -7.22 6.06
CA LYS A 98 2.22 -6.97 6.97
C LYS A 98 3.33 -6.10 6.37
N THR A 99 3.03 -5.37 5.31
CA THR A 99 4.04 -4.63 4.52
C THR A 99 3.93 -3.11 4.61
N PHE A 100 3.10 -2.62 5.50
CA PHE A 100 2.89 -1.19 5.79
C PHE A 100 2.42 -0.98 7.23
N PRO A 101 2.68 0.19 7.82
CA PRO A 101 2.25 0.51 9.18
C PRO A 101 0.75 0.77 9.24
N ARG A 102 0.20 0.86 10.45
CA ARG A 102 -1.23 1.03 10.67
C ARG A 102 -1.60 1.92 11.84
N VAL A 103 -2.78 2.55 11.74
CA VAL A 103 -3.51 3.15 12.85
C VAL A 103 -4.66 2.22 13.23
N VAL A 104 -4.82 1.94 14.51
CA VAL A 104 -5.87 1.07 15.03
C VAL A 104 -7.06 1.88 15.55
N CYS A 105 -8.24 1.64 15.00
CA CYS A 105 -9.49 2.15 15.54
C CYS A 105 -10.01 1.18 16.61
N LEU A 106 -9.89 1.58 17.88
CA LEU A 106 -10.25 0.77 19.03
C LEU A 106 -11.78 0.62 19.16
N SER A 107 -12.22 -0.58 19.57
CA SER A 107 -13.62 -0.87 19.91
C SER A 107 -13.88 -0.82 21.42
N GLY A 108 -12.83 -0.76 22.21
CA GLY A 108 -12.87 -0.90 23.67
C GLY A 108 -13.03 -2.33 24.16
N ARG A 109 -12.87 -3.32 23.27
CA ARG A 109 -13.02 -4.74 23.58
C ARG A 109 -11.67 -5.44 23.65
N GLU A 110 -11.65 -6.57 24.34
CA GLU A 110 -10.42 -7.37 24.48
C GLU A 110 -9.86 -7.87 23.13
N GLU A 111 -10.74 -8.11 22.16
CA GLU A 111 -10.36 -8.52 20.80
C GLU A 111 -9.46 -7.51 20.08
N ASP A 112 -9.44 -6.23 20.49
CA ASP A 112 -8.54 -5.22 19.94
C ASP A 112 -7.07 -5.61 20.09
N LYS A 113 -6.72 -6.41 21.10
CA LYS A 113 -5.34 -6.91 21.33
C LYS A 113 -4.75 -7.64 20.12
N ALA A 114 -5.57 -8.35 19.35
CA ALA A 114 -5.14 -9.06 18.15
C ALA A 114 -4.73 -8.15 16.99
N LEU A 115 -4.99 -6.83 17.08
CA LEU A 115 -4.60 -5.85 16.06
C LEU A 115 -3.19 -5.28 16.29
N PHE A 116 -2.59 -5.58 17.45
CA PHE A 116 -1.28 -5.06 17.84
C PHE A 116 -0.18 -6.07 17.48
N ASP A 117 0.36 -5.92 16.29
CA ASP A 117 1.29 -6.87 15.67
C ASP A 117 2.65 -6.26 15.30
N GLY A 118 3.08 -5.23 16.02
CA GLY A 118 4.37 -4.57 15.75
C GLY A 118 4.35 -3.53 14.62
N LEU A 119 3.20 -3.36 13.92
CA LEU A 119 3.04 -2.37 12.84
C LEU A 119 2.22 -1.15 13.25
N VAL A 120 1.77 -1.09 14.49
CA VAL A 120 0.89 -0.04 14.99
C VAL A 120 1.70 1.22 15.29
N LEU A 121 1.36 2.33 14.65
CA LEU A 121 1.95 3.65 14.89
C LEU A 121 1.16 4.46 15.93
N GLY A 122 -0.14 4.22 16.03
CA GLY A 122 -1.02 4.93 16.94
C GLY A 122 -2.43 4.34 16.93
N THR A 123 -3.24 4.81 17.86
CA THR A 123 -4.62 4.36 18.01
C THR A 123 -5.58 5.53 18.07
N VAL A 124 -6.84 5.29 17.68
CA VAL A 124 -7.95 6.23 17.83
C VAL A 124 -9.12 5.55 18.50
N GLY A 125 -9.93 6.32 19.22
CA GLY A 125 -11.12 5.82 19.90
C GLY A 125 -10.88 5.45 21.37
N GLN A 126 -11.87 4.82 21.98
CA GLN A 126 -11.83 4.46 23.41
C GLN A 126 -11.38 3.00 23.59
N GLY A 127 -10.33 2.81 24.35
CA GLY A 127 -9.79 1.48 24.68
C GLY A 127 -8.40 1.59 25.28
N SER A 128 -7.91 0.48 25.80
CA SER A 128 -6.53 0.38 26.31
C SER A 128 -5.63 -0.25 25.25
N THR A 129 -4.45 0.29 25.10
CA THR A 129 -3.37 -0.33 24.34
C THR A 129 -2.78 -1.48 25.18
N PRO A 130 -2.74 -2.71 24.68
CA PRO A 130 -2.30 -3.85 25.48
C PRO A 130 -0.79 -3.86 25.68
N GLY A 131 -0.28 -3.10 26.66
CA GLY A 131 1.14 -3.10 27.04
C GLY A 131 2.11 -2.53 26.00
N ILE A 132 1.60 -1.83 24.97
CA ILE A 132 2.40 -1.19 23.92
C ILE A 132 2.21 0.33 24.07
N GLU A 133 3.31 1.05 24.23
CA GLU A 133 3.30 2.50 24.27
C GLU A 133 3.20 3.08 22.85
N VAL A 134 1.98 3.28 22.38
CA VAL A 134 1.70 4.03 21.14
C VAL A 134 0.78 5.20 21.44
N PRO A 135 0.88 6.32 20.72
CA PRO A 135 0.01 7.47 20.92
C PRO A 135 -1.47 7.09 20.72
N VAL A 136 -2.33 7.67 21.57
CA VAL A 136 -3.78 7.56 21.48
C VAL A 136 -4.31 8.91 21.09
N PHE A 137 -5.00 9.01 19.97
CA PHE A 137 -5.50 10.26 19.42
C PHE A 137 -7.02 10.38 19.54
N ASP A 138 -7.47 11.59 19.76
CA ASP A 138 -8.87 12.00 19.52
C ASP A 138 -9.00 12.43 18.05
N PRO A 139 -9.68 11.64 17.18
CA PRO A 139 -9.72 11.93 15.75
C PRO A 139 -10.49 13.22 15.41
N GLU A 140 -11.32 13.75 16.32
CA GLU A 140 -12.05 15.01 16.11
C GLU A 140 -11.19 16.24 16.43
N ARG A 141 -10.24 16.11 17.36
CA ARG A 141 -9.40 17.22 17.84
C ARG A 141 -7.97 17.17 17.35
N GLU A 142 -7.47 15.97 17.07
CA GLU A 142 -6.05 15.72 16.81
C GLU A 142 -5.81 15.16 15.39
N LEU A 143 -6.74 15.39 14.44
CA LEU A 143 -6.60 14.93 13.06
C LEU A 143 -5.26 15.35 12.44
N GLY A 144 -4.85 16.60 12.64
CA GLY A 144 -3.57 17.10 12.15
C GLY A 144 -2.38 16.29 12.67
N ALA A 145 -2.37 15.95 13.97
CA ALA A 145 -1.29 15.14 14.55
C ALA A 145 -1.27 13.70 13.99
N ILE A 146 -2.45 13.13 13.69
CA ILE A 146 -2.51 11.81 13.01
C ILE A 146 -1.94 11.92 11.60
N VAL A 147 -2.26 12.99 10.88
CA VAL A 147 -1.73 13.20 9.51
C VAL A 147 -0.22 13.43 9.56
N ASP A 148 0.31 14.21 10.50
CA ASP A 148 1.75 14.40 10.69
C ASP A 148 2.46 13.05 10.90
N LEU A 149 1.88 12.18 11.73
CA LEU A 149 2.37 10.82 11.95
C LEU A 149 2.35 9.99 10.65
N VAL A 150 1.29 10.11 9.86
CA VAL A 150 1.17 9.42 8.55
C VAL A 150 2.21 9.94 7.57
N GLU A 151 2.41 11.25 7.47
CA GLU A 151 3.42 11.84 6.58
C GLU A 151 4.84 11.38 6.94
N GLU A 152 5.14 11.31 8.22
CA GLU A 152 6.46 10.91 8.70
C GLU A 152 6.71 9.41 8.56
N LYS A 153 5.74 8.57 8.89
CA LYS A 153 5.93 7.14 9.14
C LYS A 153 5.33 6.21 8.08
N ALA A 154 4.51 6.70 7.14
CA ALA A 154 3.92 5.83 6.14
C ALA A 154 4.96 5.28 5.16
N PHE A 155 4.89 3.97 4.90
CA PHE A 155 5.70 3.28 3.89
C PHE A 155 4.93 2.08 3.31
N LYS A 156 5.41 1.54 2.19
CA LYS A 156 4.92 0.28 1.61
C LYS A 156 6.11 -0.55 1.15
N LEU A 157 6.25 -1.74 1.70
CA LEU A 157 7.24 -2.73 1.25
C LEU A 157 6.63 -3.64 0.17
N PRO A 158 7.43 -4.19 -0.75
CA PRO A 158 6.94 -4.88 -1.95
C PRO A 158 6.42 -6.31 -1.73
N ASN A 159 6.40 -6.82 -0.50
CA ASN A 159 5.92 -8.15 -0.12
C ASN A 159 6.64 -9.33 -0.82
N LEU A 160 7.92 -9.19 -1.13
CA LEU A 160 8.69 -10.19 -1.87
C LEU A 160 9.41 -11.21 -0.97
N ASN A 161 9.58 -10.91 0.31
CA ASN A 161 10.34 -11.72 1.28
C ASN A 161 11.70 -12.20 0.72
N CYS A 162 12.40 -11.31 0.02
CA CYS A 162 13.60 -11.64 -0.75
C CYS A 162 14.89 -11.76 0.09
N GLY A 163 14.85 -11.40 1.38
CA GLY A 163 16.00 -11.43 2.30
C GLY A 163 17.12 -10.42 1.99
N GLY A 164 17.01 -9.65 0.91
CA GLY A 164 18.08 -8.76 0.44
C GLY A 164 18.42 -7.59 1.39
N CYS A 165 17.52 -7.23 2.28
CA CYS A 165 17.71 -6.20 3.31
C CYS A 165 18.30 -6.77 4.62
N GLY A 166 18.58 -8.08 4.68
CA GLY A 166 19.08 -8.77 5.87
C GLY A 166 18.00 -9.25 6.85
N TYR A 167 16.73 -9.08 6.52
CA TYR A 167 15.58 -9.63 7.24
C TYR A 167 14.96 -10.77 6.44
N GLU A 168 14.43 -11.79 7.13
CA GLU A 168 13.85 -12.98 6.50
C GLU A 168 12.57 -12.63 5.72
N THR A 169 11.73 -11.77 6.30
CA THR A 169 10.48 -11.35 5.70
C THR A 169 10.35 -9.84 5.58
N CYS A 170 9.50 -9.37 4.69
CA CYS A 170 9.15 -7.96 4.62
C CYS A 170 8.44 -7.47 5.90
N TYR A 171 7.77 -8.36 6.62
CA TYR A 171 7.18 -8.06 7.92
C TYR A 171 8.24 -7.72 8.98
N ASP A 172 9.32 -8.49 9.07
CA ASP A 172 10.38 -8.22 10.04
C ASP A 172 11.04 -6.87 9.79
N LEU A 173 11.29 -6.54 8.51
CA LEU A 173 11.76 -5.21 8.15
C LEU A 173 10.72 -4.13 8.49
N ALA A 174 9.45 -4.36 8.24
CA ALA A 174 8.38 -3.40 8.54
C ALA A 174 8.30 -3.11 10.04
N CYS A 175 8.40 -4.12 10.90
CA CYS A 175 8.48 -3.94 12.35
C CYS A 175 9.72 -3.12 12.75
N ALA A 176 10.88 -3.42 12.18
CA ALA A 176 12.11 -2.68 12.47
C ALA A 176 12.02 -1.20 12.02
N ILE A 177 11.28 -0.90 10.94
CA ILE A 177 11.00 0.47 10.50
C ILE A 177 10.08 1.19 11.50
N VAL A 178 9.00 0.54 11.92
CA VAL A 178 8.06 1.10 12.92
C VAL A 178 8.78 1.39 14.24
N GLU A 179 9.68 0.51 14.66
CA GLU A 179 10.52 0.68 15.86
C GLU A 179 11.62 1.76 15.69
N GLY A 180 11.79 2.35 14.52
CA GLY A 180 12.82 3.35 14.24
C GLY A 180 14.25 2.80 14.11
N LYS A 181 14.42 1.47 14.04
CA LYS A 181 15.73 0.81 13.87
C LYS A 181 16.20 0.81 12.42
N ARG A 182 15.27 0.94 11.48
CA ARG A 182 15.48 0.90 10.03
C ARG A 182 14.60 1.96 9.34
N SER A 183 14.83 2.12 8.05
CA SER A 183 14.02 2.96 7.16
C SER A 183 13.51 2.17 5.95
N ALA A 184 12.51 2.67 5.24
CA ALA A 184 12.04 2.05 4.01
C ALA A 184 13.13 2.02 2.91
N ALA A 185 14.09 2.95 2.96
CA ALA A 185 15.24 2.98 2.05
C ALA A 185 16.18 1.77 2.21
N ASP A 186 16.13 1.07 3.35
CA ASP A 186 16.90 -0.16 3.57
C ASP A 186 16.35 -1.35 2.73
N CYS A 187 15.13 -1.23 2.19
CA CYS A 187 14.56 -2.25 1.31
C CYS A 187 15.18 -2.15 -0.09
N VAL A 188 16.08 -3.06 -0.39
CA VAL A 188 16.79 -3.12 -1.68
C VAL A 188 15.87 -3.30 -2.90
N SER A 189 14.65 -3.83 -2.68
CA SER A 189 13.66 -4.01 -3.76
C SER A 189 12.86 -2.74 -4.07
N LEU A 190 12.91 -1.72 -3.23
CA LEU A 190 12.33 -0.40 -3.53
C LEU A 190 13.22 0.43 -4.48
N HIS A 191 14.50 0.03 -4.61
CA HIS A 191 15.49 0.66 -5.49
C HIS A 191 16.16 -0.40 -6.38
N PRO A 192 15.38 -1.11 -7.22
CA PRO A 192 15.91 -2.16 -8.05
C PRO A 192 16.86 -1.59 -9.12
N SER A 193 17.91 -2.34 -9.45
CA SER A 193 18.82 -2.01 -10.56
C SER A 193 18.17 -2.12 -11.94
N ALA A 194 17.02 -2.78 -12.03
CA ALA A 194 16.19 -2.85 -13.24
C ALA A 194 14.70 -2.89 -12.87
N GLU A 195 13.86 -2.27 -13.69
CA GLU A 195 12.41 -2.41 -13.66
C GLU A 195 11.94 -3.18 -14.89
N ILE A 196 10.98 -4.06 -14.72
CA ILE A 196 10.31 -4.76 -15.82
C ILE A 196 8.84 -4.35 -15.82
N ARG A 197 8.35 -3.90 -16.97
CA ARG A 197 6.93 -3.61 -17.17
C ARG A 197 6.40 -4.50 -18.30
N ILE A 198 5.22 -5.08 -18.08
CA ILE A 198 4.49 -5.86 -19.09
C ILE A 198 3.12 -5.18 -19.24
N ASP A 199 2.79 -4.77 -20.46
CA ASP A 199 1.57 -4.00 -20.74
C ASP A 199 1.39 -2.77 -19.83
N GLY A 200 2.50 -2.12 -19.50
CA GLY A 200 2.54 -0.96 -18.61
C GLY A 200 2.50 -1.28 -17.10
N ALA A 201 2.13 -2.50 -16.70
CA ALA A 201 2.13 -2.92 -15.31
C ALA A 201 3.54 -3.28 -14.83
N LEU A 202 3.93 -2.76 -13.66
CA LEU A 202 5.21 -3.08 -13.04
C LEU A 202 5.23 -4.51 -12.53
N MET A 203 6.16 -5.32 -13.02
CA MET A 203 6.43 -6.65 -12.49
C MET A 203 7.36 -6.55 -11.26
N ALA A 204 6.91 -7.03 -10.12
CA ALA A 204 7.75 -7.14 -8.93
C ALA A 204 8.84 -8.20 -9.14
N ILE A 205 10.09 -7.79 -9.12
CA ILE A 205 11.26 -8.67 -9.20
C ILE A 205 12.15 -8.49 -7.97
N ASN A 206 12.75 -9.59 -7.50
CA ASN A 206 13.69 -9.48 -6.41
C ASN A 206 15.04 -8.88 -6.88
N PRO A 207 15.88 -8.36 -5.97
CA PRO A 207 17.14 -7.71 -6.33
C PRO A 207 18.13 -8.60 -7.06
N PHE A 208 18.09 -9.92 -6.86
CA PHE A 208 18.96 -10.86 -7.56
C PHE A 208 18.60 -10.90 -9.04
N ILE A 209 17.32 -11.06 -9.36
CA ILE A 209 16.82 -11.03 -10.74
C ILE A 209 17.08 -9.65 -11.37
N ALA A 210 16.80 -8.56 -10.64
CA ALA A 210 17.07 -7.20 -11.14
C ALA A 210 18.54 -7.02 -11.54
N ARG A 211 19.48 -7.51 -10.74
CA ARG A 211 20.92 -7.46 -11.06
C ARG A 211 21.30 -8.31 -12.26
N ILE A 212 20.75 -9.52 -12.38
CA ILE A 212 20.99 -10.38 -13.55
C ILE A 212 20.50 -9.68 -14.81
N VAL A 213 19.27 -9.16 -14.80
CA VAL A 213 18.68 -8.48 -15.96
C VAL A 213 19.50 -7.26 -16.33
N ALA A 214 19.81 -6.37 -15.39
CA ALA A 214 20.61 -5.18 -15.62
C ALA A 214 21.98 -5.55 -16.18
N GLY A 215 22.72 -6.43 -15.52
CA GLY A 215 24.07 -6.82 -15.93
C GLY A 215 24.12 -7.53 -17.28
N THR A 216 23.10 -8.35 -17.62
CA THR A 216 23.00 -8.98 -18.93
C THR A 216 22.78 -7.94 -20.02
N ILE A 217 21.84 -7.01 -19.83
CA ILE A 217 21.54 -5.95 -20.77
C ILE A 217 22.75 -5.03 -20.97
N GLU A 218 23.35 -4.56 -19.89
CA GLU A 218 24.57 -3.73 -19.96
C GLU A 218 25.71 -4.46 -20.68
N GLY A 219 25.93 -5.74 -20.36
CA GLY A 219 26.95 -6.56 -21.01
C GLY A 219 26.74 -6.69 -22.53
N MET A 220 25.50 -6.92 -22.97
CA MET A 220 25.14 -7.00 -24.38
C MET A 220 25.34 -5.64 -25.08
N LEU A 221 24.89 -4.56 -24.47
CA LEU A 221 24.96 -3.22 -25.07
C LEU A 221 26.40 -2.65 -25.06
N SER A 222 27.22 -3.02 -24.09
CA SER A 222 28.64 -2.56 -24.02
C SER A 222 29.47 -3.00 -25.19
N ALA A 223 29.07 -4.08 -25.88
CA ALA A 223 29.73 -4.52 -27.13
C ALA A 223 29.36 -3.68 -28.36
N LEU A 224 28.36 -2.80 -28.25
CA LEU A 224 27.91 -1.97 -29.38
C LEU A 224 28.77 -0.70 -29.51
N LYS A 225 29.15 -0.38 -30.75
CA LYS A 225 29.90 0.84 -31.06
C LYS A 225 29.06 2.08 -30.71
N GLY A 226 29.55 2.92 -29.81
CA GLY A 226 28.86 4.15 -29.38
C GLY A 226 28.07 4.01 -28.08
N PHE A 227 28.11 2.84 -27.40
CA PHE A 227 27.52 2.67 -26.08
C PHE A 227 28.11 3.68 -25.09
N LYS A 228 27.23 4.25 -24.26
CA LYS A 228 27.59 5.14 -23.15
C LYS A 228 26.86 4.65 -21.90
N GLN A 229 27.53 4.72 -20.77
CA GLN A 229 26.88 4.45 -19.49
C GLN A 229 25.76 5.45 -19.22
N GLY A 230 24.60 4.96 -18.77
CA GLY A 230 23.42 5.78 -18.46
C GLY A 230 22.19 4.93 -18.21
N THR A 231 21.03 5.57 -18.07
CA THR A 231 19.75 4.87 -17.98
C THR A 231 19.43 4.22 -19.33
N ILE A 232 19.10 2.94 -19.30
CA ILE A 232 18.76 2.14 -20.48
C ILE A 232 17.25 1.86 -20.46
N GLU A 233 16.56 2.20 -21.55
CA GLU A 233 15.17 1.83 -21.78
C GLU A 233 15.09 0.90 -22.99
N ILE A 234 14.47 -0.27 -22.82
CA ILE A 234 14.26 -1.26 -23.88
C ILE A 234 12.76 -1.49 -24.00
N LYS A 235 12.23 -1.36 -25.22
CA LYS A 235 10.85 -1.71 -25.58
C LYS A 235 10.89 -2.94 -26.48
N ILE A 236 10.15 -3.97 -26.07
CA ILE A 236 9.97 -5.21 -26.82
C ILE A 236 8.48 -5.28 -27.13
N GLY A 237 8.12 -5.31 -28.39
CA GLY A 237 6.73 -5.40 -28.87
C GLY A 237 6.46 -6.73 -29.50
#